data_a1fd2dbbea4812aaffee2654957cddac
#
_entry.id   a1fd2dbbea4812aaffee2654957cddac
#
_cell.length_a   1.000
_cell.length_b   1.000
_cell.length_c   1.000
_cell.angle_alpha   90.00
_cell.angle_beta   90.00
_cell.angle_gamma   90.00
#
_symmetry.space_group_name_H-M   'P 1'
#
loop_
_entity.id
_entity.type
_entity.pdbx_description
1 polymer ?
#
loop_
_entity_poly.entity_id
_entity_poly.type
_entity_poly.pdbx_seq_one_letter_code
_entity_poly.pdbx_strand_id
1 'polypeptide(L)'
;EKMARFPFVVAFAYTHDETNHFADILLPDATDLESLQLWRVGGTKYQESFWDHQGFALRQPAVAPHGQARDFTDIATELAHRTGLAEKYYAAINKGAGGVPLASEHGDFSLDVHERHDRERIWDAVCRAASAEVSDGRDAHGLDWWKEHGLATKPFPRGEWYLLPTMIRHGLRFELPYQERLLRVGTELGRRLHEHGMHWWDTQLKEYQGLPVWKDFPALWEAVIGHTGGRAADYPFWLLTARSMQYAWGANAGNQLMHEVADNITGHRGVVINAGAAAKLGIADGDAIEITTPKRKVR
;
A
#
# COMPACT_ATOMS: atom_id res chain seq x y z
N GLU A 1 -14.63 6.76 -15.63
CA GLU A 1 -15.41 5.80 -16.46
C GLU A 1 -15.53 4.42 -15.82
N LYS A 2 -14.43 3.84 -15.24
CA LYS A 2 -14.49 2.51 -14.62
C LYS A 2 -15.26 2.50 -13.30
N MET A 3 -15.07 3.51 -12.46
CA MET A 3 -15.78 3.64 -11.17
C MET A 3 -17.30 3.75 -11.37
N ALA A 4 -17.74 4.46 -12.38
CA ALA A 4 -19.18 4.61 -12.70
C ALA A 4 -19.87 3.30 -13.12
N ARG A 5 -19.14 2.20 -13.25
CA ARG A 5 -19.69 0.88 -13.57
C ARG A 5 -20.08 0.06 -12.33
N PHE A 6 -19.61 0.45 -11.16
CA PHE A 6 -20.02 -0.19 -9.92
C PHE A 6 -21.41 0.31 -9.52
N PRO A 7 -22.34 -0.59 -9.21
CA PRO A 7 -23.72 -0.23 -8.89
C PRO A 7 -23.83 0.48 -7.53
N PHE A 8 -22.85 0.30 -6.66
CA PHE A 8 -22.80 0.91 -5.34
C PHE A 8 -21.36 0.96 -4.83
N VAL A 9 -20.93 2.11 -4.36
CA VAL A 9 -19.56 2.38 -3.90
C VAL A 9 -19.60 2.98 -2.49
N VAL A 10 -18.90 2.36 -1.57
CA VAL A 10 -18.66 2.90 -0.23
C VAL A 10 -17.18 3.23 -0.11
N ALA A 11 -16.85 4.42 0.33
CA ALA A 11 -15.49 4.84 0.59
C ALA A 11 -15.27 5.11 2.08
N PHE A 12 -14.10 4.72 2.57
CA PHE A 12 -13.55 5.12 3.85
C PHE A 12 -12.44 6.12 3.57
N ALA A 13 -12.55 7.33 4.07
CA ALA A 13 -11.58 8.35 3.75
C ALA A 13 -11.50 9.45 4.83
N TYR A 14 -10.30 9.91 5.06
CA TYR A 14 -10.01 11.08 5.92
C TYR A 14 -9.90 12.37 5.11
N THR A 15 -9.79 12.29 3.78
CA THR A 15 -9.81 13.43 2.86
C THR A 15 -10.71 13.13 1.69
N HIS A 16 -11.25 14.18 1.08
CA HIS A 16 -12.01 14.07 -0.15
C HIS A 16 -11.06 14.09 -1.35
N ASP A 17 -11.11 13.07 -2.20
CA ASP A 17 -10.27 12.91 -3.38
C ASP A 17 -11.08 12.53 -4.63
N GLU A 18 -10.42 12.46 -5.78
CA GLU A 18 -11.06 12.17 -7.08
C GLU A 18 -11.69 10.78 -7.14
N THR A 19 -11.22 9.84 -6.31
CA THR A 19 -11.74 8.47 -6.29
C THR A 19 -12.98 8.39 -5.42
N ASN A 20 -12.90 8.89 -4.19
CA ASN A 20 -14.02 8.83 -3.25
C ASN A 20 -15.15 9.80 -3.59
N HIS A 21 -14.88 10.76 -4.51
CA HIS A 21 -15.92 11.60 -5.11
C HIS A 21 -17.02 10.79 -5.84
N PHE A 22 -16.72 9.58 -6.28
CA PHE A 22 -17.67 8.65 -6.90
C PHE A 22 -18.37 7.72 -5.92
N ALA A 23 -18.14 7.89 -4.63
CA ALA A 23 -18.81 7.06 -3.62
C ALA A 23 -20.26 7.49 -3.42
N ASP A 24 -21.15 6.49 -3.31
CA ASP A 24 -22.54 6.70 -2.91
C ASP A 24 -22.64 6.98 -1.40
N ILE A 25 -21.73 6.38 -0.63
CA ILE A 25 -21.59 6.64 0.81
C ILE A 25 -20.10 6.88 1.12
N LEU A 26 -19.84 8.00 1.80
CA LEU A 26 -18.54 8.31 2.36
C LEU A 26 -18.60 8.15 3.89
N LEU A 27 -17.80 7.24 4.41
CA LEU A 27 -17.61 7.05 5.85
C LEU A 27 -16.31 7.73 6.27
N PRO A 28 -16.38 8.81 7.06
CA PRO A 28 -15.18 9.55 7.44
C PRO A 28 -14.33 8.72 8.42
N ASP A 29 -13.08 8.48 8.03
CA ASP A 29 -12.09 7.78 8.81
C ASP A 29 -11.25 8.76 9.63
N ALA A 30 -10.76 8.31 10.77
CA ALA A 30 -9.85 9.08 11.60
C ALA A 30 -8.45 9.12 10.96
N THR A 31 -7.79 10.25 11.08
CA THR A 31 -6.40 10.42 10.65
C THR A 31 -5.44 9.68 11.58
N ASP A 32 -4.16 9.63 11.21
CA ASP A 32 -3.10 9.04 12.04
C ASP A 32 -2.95 9.72 13.40
N LEU A 33 -3.30 11.01 13.51
CA LEU A 33 -3.27 11.76 14.79
C LEU A 33 -4.51 11.51 15.66
N GLU A 34 -5.54 10.87 15.11
CA GLU A 34 -6.84 10.66 15.74
C GLU A 34 -7.13 9.19 16.07
N SER A 35 -6.26 8.27 15.64
CA SER A 35 -6.51 6.83 15.69
C SER A 35 -5.52 6.05 16.52
N LEU A 36 -5.98 4.92 17.05
CA LEU A 36 -5.19 3.97 17.83
C LEU A 36 -4.77 2.79 16.95
N GLN A 37 -3.46 2.51 16.89
CA GLN A 37 -2.97 1.37 16.11
C GLN A 37 -1.60 0.90 16.61
N LEU A 38 -1.40 -0.42 16.63
CA LEU A 38 -0.09 -1.01 16.85
C LEU A 38 0.57 -1.33 15.50
N TRP A 39 1.80 -0.87 15.32
CA TRP A 39 2.59 -1.08 14.11
C TRP A 39 3.77 -1.99 14.36
N ARG A 40 4.02 -2.92 13.46
CA ARG A 40 5.29 -3.63 13.42
C ARG A 40 6.39 -2.71 12.93
N VAL A 41 7.51 -2.66 13.65
CA VAL A 41 8.68 -1.85 13.31
C VAL A 41 9.90 -2.76 13.16
N GLY A 42 10.77 -2.42 12.21
CA GLY A 42 11.96 -3.20 11.92
C GLY A 42 11.69 -4.58 11.32
N GLY A 43 12.70 -5.44 11.34
CA GLY A 43 12.58 -6.82 10.84
C GLY A 43 12.40 -6.95 9.33
N THR A 44 12.81 -5.97 8.53
CA THR A 44 12.72 -6.00 7.07
C THR A 44 14.07 -5.73 6.42
N LYS A 45 14.23 -6.17 5.17
CA LYS A 45 15.44 -5.91 4.37
C LYS A 45 15.67 -4.43 4.04
N TYR A 46 14.67 -3.57 4.22
CA TYR A 46 14.74 -2.12 4.00
C TYR A 46 15.14 -1.35 5.26
N GLN A 47 15.43 -2.08 6.32
CA GLN A 47 15.84 -1.50 7.58
C GLN A 47 17.24 -0.88 7.42
N GLU A 48 17.43 0.28 8.00
CA GLU A 48 18.73 0.94 8.02
C GLU A 48 19.79 0.10 8.74
N SER A 49 21.03 0.20 8.29
CA SER A 49 22.11 -0.67 8.76
C SER A 49 22.44 -0.55 10.25
N PHE A 50 22.02 0.53 10.90
CA PHE A 50 22.19 0.77 12.32
C PHE A 50 21.01 0.27 13.18
N TRP A 51 19.90 -0.11 12.54
CA TRP A 51 18.71 -0.62 13.24
C TRP A 51 18.71 -2.14 13.22
N ASP A 52 19.12 -2.74 14.32
CA ASP A 52 19.25 -4.20 14.48
C ASP A 52 18.18 -4.79 15.40
N HIS A 53 17.02 -4.14 15.46
CA HIS A 53 15.88 -4.56 16.27
C HIS A 53 14.62 -4.71 15.43
N GLN A 54 13.69 -5.51 15.90
CA GLN A 54 12.32 -5.62 15.41
C GLN A 54 11.35 -5.59 16.58
N GLY A 55 10.12 -5.20 16.33
CA GLY A 55 9.10 -5.17 17.36
C GLY A 55 7.86 -4.43 16.95
N PHE A 56 7.27 -3.72 17.88
CA PHE A 56 6.04 -2.98 17.66
C PHE A 56 6.11 -1.61 18.31
N ALA A 57 5.42 -0.65 17.70
CA ALA A 57 5.20 0.69 18.23
C ALA A 57 3.70 0.98 18.29
N LEU A 58 3.24 1.55 19.38
CA LEU A 58 1.87 2.00 19.53
C LEU A 58 1.73 3.44 19.04
N ARG A 59 0.87 3.66 18.06
CA ARG A 59 0.37 4.99 17.73
C ARG A 59 -0.88 5.25 18.58
N GLN A 60 -0.90 6.37 19.28
CA GLN A 60 -2.01 6.82 20.11
C GLN A 60 -2.64 8.07 19.49
N PRO A 61 -3.97 8.28 19.66
CA PRO A 61 -4.58 9.53 19.27
C PRO A 61 -4.00 10.68 20.07
N ALA A 62 -3.48 11.69 19.36
CA ALA A 62 -3.01 12.95 19.94
C ALA A 62 -4.15 13.95 20.11
N VAL A 63 -5.19 13.81 19.29
CA VAL A 63 -6.41 14.62 19.29
C VAL A 63 -7.64 13.74 19.10
N ALA A 64 -8.80 14.23 19.50
CA ALA A 64 -10.05 13.54 19.23
C ALA A 64 -10.39 13.60 17.74
N PRO A 65 -11.04 12.57 17.16
CA PRO A 65 -11.52 12.60 15.78
C PRO A 65 -12.41 13.81 15.50
N HIS A 66 -12.18 14.46 14.36
CA HIS A 66 -12.91 15.65 13.99
C HIS A 66 -14.28 15.31 13.37
N GLY A 67 -15.33 16.06 13.74
CA GLY A 67 -16.67 15.94 13.17
C GLY A 67 -17.28 14.57 13.36
N GLN A 68 -17.55 13.85 12.27
CA GLN A 68 -18.11 12.49 12.28
C GLN A 68 -17.07 11.40 12.07
N ALA A 69 -15.80 11.74 12.01
CA ALA A 69 -14.73 10.77 11.81
C ALA A 69 -14.67 9.77 12.99
N ARG A 70 -14.38 8.53 12.67
CA ARG A 70 -14.24 7.44 13.64
C ARG A 70 -12.98 6.64 13.34
N ASP A 71 -12.40 6.07 14.37
CA ASP A 71 -11.33 5.08 14.20
C ASP A 71 -11.82 3.90 13.33
N PHE A 72 -10.99 3.48 12.39
CA PHE A 72 -11.33 2.40 11.45
C PHE A 72 -11.71 1.10 12.18
N THR A 73 -11.11 0.81 13.33
CA THR A 73 -11.46 -0.37 14.13
C THR A 73 -12.91 -0.30 14.61
N ASP A 74 -13.37 0.88 15.03
CA ASP A 74 -14.78 1.07 15.44
C ASP A 74 -15.73 0.92 14.25
N ILE A 75 -15.37 1.48 13.08
CA ILE A 75 -16.17 1.37 11.86
C ILE A 75 -16.26 -0.10 11.42
N ALA A 76 -15.13 -0.78 11.34
CA ALA A 76 -15.07 -2.17 10.91
C ALA A 76 -15.83 -3.11 11.85
N THR A 77 -15.70 -2.90 13.15
CA THR A 77 -16.45 -3.66 14.17
C THR A 77 -17.95 -3.47 14.01
N GLU A 78 -18.41 -2.23 13.88
CA GLU A 78 -19.84 -1.93 13.72
C GLU A 78 -20.39 -2.54 12.41
N LEU A 79 -19.67 -2.41 11.30
CA LEU A 79 -20.06 -3.03 10.03
C LEU A 79 -20.13 -4.55 10.12
N ALA A 80 -19.15 -5.18 10.77
CA ALA A 80 -19.14 -6.64 10.95
C ALA A 80 -20.36 -7.11 11.70
N HIS A 81 -20.78 -6.39 12.74
CA HIS A 81 -22.00 -6.70 13.49
C HIS A 81 -23.26 -6.48 12.66
N ARG A 82 -23.39 -5.36 11.96
CA ARG A 82 -24.58 -5.04 11.14
C ARG A 82 -24.78 -5.98 9.96
N THR A 83 -23.68 -6.51 9.42
CA THR A 83 -23.71 -7.43 8.27
C THR A 83 -23.76 -8.91 8.66
N GLY A 84 -23.75 -9.23 9.96
CA GLY A 84 -23.72 -10.62 10.46
C GLY A 84 -22.37 -11.32 10.25
N LEU A 85 -21.27 -10.55 10.10
CA LEU A 85 -19.92 -11.08 9.87
C LEU A 85 -19.01 -10.98 11.10
N ALA A 86 -19.56 -10.64 12.29
CA ALA A 86 -18.78 -10.39 13.50
C ALA A 86 -17.88 -11.57 13.89
N GLU A 87 -18.40 -12.80 13.87
CA GLU A 87 -17.61 -14.00 14.19
C GLU A 87 -16.42 -14.17 13.25
N LYS A 88 -16.62 -13.96 11.95
CA LYS A 88 -15.55 -14.04 10.94
C LYS A 88 -14.52 -12.92 11.13
N TYR A 89 -14.97 -11.74 11.49
CA TYR A 89 -14.12 -10.58 11.76
C TYR A 89 -13.20 -10.85 12.96
N TYR A 90 -13.75 -11.28 14.09
CA TYR A 90 -12.92 -11.60 15.26
C TYR A 90 -12.04 -12.83 15.04
N ALA A 91 -12.53 -13.84 14.32
CA ALA A 91 -11.70 -14.97 13.93
C ALA A 91 -10.51 -14.54 13.03
N ALA A 92 -10.69 -13.55 12.17
CA ALA A 92 -9.59 -12.99 11.36
C ALA A 92 -8.59 -12.22 12.23
N ILE A 93 -9.05 -11.44 13.21
CA ILE A 93 -8.18 -10.76 14.17
C ILE A 93 -7.40 -11.80 14.98
N ASN A 94 -8.04 -12.83 15.50
CA ASN A 94 -7.38 -13.92 16.24
C ASN A 94 -6.27 -14.59 15.40
N LYS A 95 -6.45 -14.70 14.09
CA LYS A 95 -5.45 -15.25 13.15
C LYS A 95 -4.34 -14.28 12.76
N GLY A 96 -4.38 -13.03 13.20
CA GLY A 96 -3.33 -12.06 12.97
C GLY A 96 -3.68 -10.88 12.05
N ALA A 97 -4.95 -10.66 11.73
CA ALA A 97 -5.36 -9.47 10.95
C ALA A 97 -4.99 -8.15 11.66
N GLY A 98 -4.85 -8.14 12.97
CA GLY A 98 -4.36 -6.99 13.75
C GLY A 98 -2.83 -6.82 13.78
N GLY A 99 -2.08 -7.60 12.99
CA GLY A 99 -0.62 -7.50 12.88
C GLY A 99 0.15 -8.62 13.59
N VAL A 100 -0.49 -9.35 14.50
CA VAL A 100 0.07 -10.49 15.22
C VAL A 100 -1.04 -11.51 15.51
N PRO A 101 -0.82 -12.83 15.38
CA PRO A 101 -1.74 -13.85 15.84
C PRO A 101 -1.96 -13.73 17.35
N LEU A 102 -3.22 -13.80 17.80
CA LEU A 102 -3.55 -13.67 19.22
C LEU A 102 -3.29 -14.94 20.02
N ALA A 103 -3.21 -16.10 19.36
CA ALA A 103 -2.78 -17.35 19.96
C ALA A 103 -1.47 -17.82 19.31
N SER A 104 -0.49 -18.16 20.13
CA SER A 104 0.82 -18.66 19.73
C SER A 104 1.41 -19.54 20.82
N GLU A 105 2.63 -20.05 20.63
CA GLU A 105 3.40 -20.74 21.68
C GLU A 105 3.68 -19.86 22.92
N HIS A 106 3.55 -18.55 22.79
CA HIS A 106 3.80 -17.57 23.85
C HIS A 106 2.55 -17.18 24.65
N GLY A 107 1.39 -17.72 24.32
CA GLY A 107 0.14 -17.48 25.03
C GLY A 107 -1.08 -17.41 24.11
N ASP A 108 -2.25 -17.39 24.74
CA ASP A 108 -3.54 -17.24 24.07
C ASP A 108 -4.27 -15.99 24.61
N PHE A 109 -4.39 -15.01 23.75
CA PHE A 109 -5.08 -13.72 24.01
C PHE A 109 -6.30 -13.54 23.11
N SER A 110 -6.81 -14.65 22.55
CA SER A 110 -7.90 -14.65 21.60
C SER A 110 -9.14 -13.93 22.13
N LEU A 111 -9.83 -13.26 21.22
CA LEU A 111 -11.14 -12.67 21.45
C LEU A 111 -12.19 -13.76 21.31
N ASP A 112 -13.19 -13.78 22.19
CA ASP A 112 -14.37 -14.61 22.00
C ASP A 112 -15.12 -14.10 20.74
N VAL A 113 -15.29 -14.98 19.76
CA VAL A 113 -15.92 -14.61 18.49
C VAL A 113 -17.43 -14.36 18.61
N HIS A 114 -18.06 -14.83 19.68
CA HIS A 114 -19.49 -14.69 19.94
C HIS A 114 -19.82 -13.45 20.79
N GLU A 115 -18.81 -12.78 21.34
CA GLU A 115 -18.99 -11.56 22.13
C GLU A 115 -18.70 -10.32 21.28
N ARG A 116 -19.31 -9.19 21.66
CA ARG A 116 -18.99 -7.91 21.09
C ARG A 116 -17.84 -7.27 21.87
N HIS A 117 -16.80 -6.92 21.16
CA HIS A 117 -15.63 -6.24 21.72
C HIS A 117 -15.56 -4.79 21.21
N ASP A 118 -15.20 -3.88 22.08
CA ASP A 118 -14.84 -2.52 21.72
C ASP A 118 -13.39 -2.44 21.20
N ARG A 119 -13.04 -1.30 20.65
CA ARG A 119 -11.71 -1.02 20.12
C ARG A 119 -10.59 -1.26 21.14
N GLU A 120 -10.80 -0.82 22.38
CA GLU A 120 -9.77 -0.93 23.41
C GLU A 120 -9.52 -2.39 23.79
N ARG A 121 -10.55 -3.20 23.91
CA ARG A 121 -10.41 -4.63 24.16
C ARG A 121 -9.72 -5.35 23.00
N ILE A 122 -10.04 -4.99 21.76
CA ILE A 122 -9.37 -5.55 20.58
C ILE A 122 -7.86 -5.21 20.61
N TRP A 123 -7.51 -3.94 20.81
CA TRP A 123 -6.11 -3.52 20.84
C TRP A 123 -5.37 -4.00 22.10
N ASP A 124 -6.05 -4.18 23.24
CA ASP A 124 -5.42 -4.82 24.41
C ASP A 124 -4.99 -6.25 24.10
N ALA A 125 -5.84 -7.03 23.44
CA ALA A 125 -5.49 -8.40 23.04
C ALA A 125 -4.31 -8.43 22.06
N VAL A 126 -4.31 -7.54 21.05
CA VAL A 126 -3.20 -7.40 20.09
C VAL A 126 -1.91 -6.96 20.80
N CYS A 127 -1.98 -6.02 21.72
CA CYS A 127 -0.83 -5.56 22.52
C CYS A 127 -0.24 -6.68 23.36
N ARG A 128 -1.06 -7.49 24.02
CA ARG A 128 -0.59 -8.64 24.81
C ARG A 128 0.12 -9.68 23.93
N ALA A 129 -0.46 -10.01 22.79
CA ALA A 129 0.15 -10.94 21.85
C ALA A 129 1.49 -10.40 21.31
N ALA A 130 1.54 -9.11 20.95
CA ALA A 130 2.76 -8.45 20.49
C ALA A 130 3.84 -8.40 21.59
N SER A 131 3.45 -8.12 22.83
CA SER A 131 4.36 -8.16 23.97
C SER A 131 4.94 -9.55 24.18
N ALA A 132 4.10 -10.58 24.12
CA ALA A 132 4.53 -11.97 24.27
C ALA A 132 5.47 -12.38 23.10
N GLU A 133 5.19 -11.97 21.86
CA GLU A 133 6.10 -12.22 20.72
C GLU A 133 7.49 -11.58 20.93
N VAL A 134 7.51 -10.33 21.36
CA VAL A 134 8.78 -9.59 21.52
C VAL A 134 9.60 -10.10 22.70
N SER A 135 8.94 -10.50 23.78
CA SER A 135 9.59 -10.97 25.01
C SER A 135 9.87 -12.47 25.02
N ASP A 136 9.55 -13.20 23.95
CA ASP A 136 9.60 -14.66 23.88
C ASP A 136 8.79 -15.31 25.02
N GLY A 137 7.58 -14.80 25.26
CA GLY A 137 6.61 -15.30 26.22
C GLY A 137 6.83 -14.87 27.69
N ARG A 138 7.83 -14.03 27.97
CA ARG A 138 8.13 -13.59 29.36
C ARG A 138 7.14 -12.55 29.87
N ASP A 139 6.64 -11.71 28.99
CA ASP A 139 5.74 -10.61 29.32
C ASP A 139 4.53 -10.61 28.38
N ALA A 140 3.39 -10.17 28.90
CA ALA A 140 2.14 -10.03 28.14
C ALA A 140 1.47 -8.69 28.50
N HIS A 141 2.20 -7.61 28.27
CA HIS A 141 1.73 -6.25 28.59
C HIS A 141 0.54 -5.86 27.71
N GLY A 142 -0.52 -5.40 28.37
CA GLY A 142 -1.74 -4.91 27.72
C GLY A 142 -1.63 -3.47 27.24
N LEU A 143 -2.73 -2.96 26.68
CA LEU A 143 -2.81 -1.65 26.05
C LEU A 143 -2.32 -0.49 26.94
N ASP A 144 -2.63 -0.50 28.25
CA ASP A 144 -2.24 0.59 29.14
C ASP A 144 -0.72 0.71 29.30
N TRP A 145 -0.02 -0.42 29.39
CA TRP A 145 1.43 -0.43 29.39
C TRP A 145 1.99 0.16 28.08
N TRP A 146 1.41 -0.22 26.95
CA TRP A 146 1.83 0.30 25.65
C TRP A 146 1.55 1.79 25.49
N LYS A 147 0.46 2.30 26.07
CA LYS A 147 0.18 3.74 26.12
C LYS A 147 1.27 4.53 26.86
N GLU A 148 1.87 3.92 27.87
CA GLU A 148 2.93 4.54 28.66
C GLU A 148 4.31 4.42 27.99
N HIS A 149 4.63 3.26 27.43
CA HIS A 149 5.96 2.95 26.94
C HIS A 149 6.14 3.15 25.42
N GLY A 150 5.09 3.03 24.65
CA GLY A 150 5.03 3.34 23.23
C GLY A 150 5.72 2.32 22.30
N LEU A 151 6.78 1.65 22.77
CA LEU A 151 7.65 0.80 21.93
C LEU A 151 8.14 -0.41 22.72
N ALA A 152 8.09 -1.59 22.08
CA ALA A 152 8.80 -2.77 22.56
C ALA A 152 9.50 -3.47 21.38
N THR A 153 10.76 -3.82 21.56
CA THR A 153 11.59 -4.42 20.52
C THR A 153 12.44 -5.56 21.07
N LYS A 154 12.85 -6.45 20.14
CA LYS A 154 13.90 -7.45 20.40
C LYS A 154 14.99 -7.36 19.33
N PRO A 155 16.21 -7.86 19.61
CA PRO A 155 17.27 -7.92 18.62
C PRO A 155 16.83 -8.67 17.36
N PHE A 156 17.26 -8.16 16.19
CA PHE A 156 17.02 -8.77 14.89
C PHE A 156 18.37 -8.90 14.17
N PRO A 157 19.06 -10.04 14.30
CA PRO A 157 20.38 -10.23 13.76
C PRO A 157 20.43 -10.04 12.24
N ARG A 158 21.54 -9.49 11.74
CA ARG A 158 21.73 -9.24 10.30
C ARG A 158 21.49 -10.46 9.41
N GLY A 159 21.77 -11.66 9.91
CA GLY A 159 21.51 -12.89 9.18
C GLY A 159 20.03 -13.16 8.89
N GLU A 160 19.14 -12.53 9.63
CA GLU A 160 17.69 -12.66 9.47
C GLU A 160 17.07 -11.55 8.62
N TRP A 161 17.84 -10.56 8.19
CA TRP A 161 17.36 -9.43 7.39
C TRP A 161 16.86 -9.81 5.99
N TYR A 162 17.13 -11.02 5.57
CA TYR A 162 16.68 -11.51 4.29
C TYR A 162 15.29 -12.11 4.38
N LEU A 163 14.38 -11.64 3.53
CA LEU A 163 12.99 -12.12 3.45
C LEU A 163 12.88 -13.64 3.18
N LEU A 164 13.96 -14.23 2.68
CA LEU A 164 14.02 -15.65 2.34
C LEU A 164 15.33 -16.24 2.91
N PRO A 165 15.38 -16.49 4.23
CA PRO A 165 16.58 -17.10 4.86
C PRO A 165 16.99 -18.41 4.21
N THR A 166 16.03 -19.15 3.63
CA THR A 166 16.28 -20.38 2.89
C THR A 166 17.09 -20.16 1.60
N MET A 167 17.18 -18.94 1.11
CA MET A 167 18.03 -18.58 -0.03
C MET A 167 19.48 -18.27 0.39
N ILE A 168 19.73 -18.08 1.68
CA ILE A 168 21.08 -17.88 2.24
C ILE A 168 21.68 -19.26 2.50
N ARG A 169 21.92 -20.02 1.46
CA ARG A 169 22.67 -21.27 1.56
C ARG A 169 24.09 -21.03 1.11
N HIS A 170 25.03 -21.70 1.76
CA HIS A 170 26.42 -21.67 1.35
C HIS A 170 26.55 -22.02 -0.14
N GLY A 171 27.18 -21.17 -0.92
CA GLY A 171 27.35 -21.35 -2.37
C GLY A 171 26.22 -20.85 -3.26
N LEU A 172 25.12 -20.35 -2.71
CA LEU A 172 24.11 -19.65 -3.52
C LEU A 172 24.58 -18.25 -3.87
N ARG A 173 24.52 -17.92 -5.16
CA ARG A 173 24.69 -16.57 -5.66
C ARG A 173 23.34 -15.87 -5.71
N PHE A 174 23.27 -14.64 -5.23
CA PHE A 174 22.07 -13.81 -5.22
C PHE A 174 21.90 -12.98 -6.50
N GLU A 175 22.78 -13.16 -7.45
CA GLU A 175 22.75 -12.47 -8.73
C GLU A 175 21.64 -13.07 -9.62
N LEU A 176 20.47 -12.51 -9.58
CA LEU A 176 19.33 -12.90 -10.41
C LEU A 176 18.97 -14.38 -10.34
N PRO A 177 18.46 -14.88 -9.23
CA PRO A 177 17.99 -16.25 -9.17
C PRO A 177 16.86 -16.46 -10.18
N TYR A 178 16.84 -17.65 -10.78
CA TYR A 178 15.71 -18.07 -11.62
C TYR A 178 14.41 -18.02 -10.81
N GLN A 179 13.43 -17.26 -11.29
CA GLN A 179 12.17 -17.01 -10.61
C GLN A 179 11.11 -18.07 -10.93
N GLU A 180 11.41 -19.33 -10.64
CA GLU A 180 10.49 -20.45 -10.86
C GLU A 180 9.13 -20.21 -10.19
N ARG A 181 9.13 -19.59 -9.02
CA ARG A 181 7.90 -19.24 -8.30
C ARG A 181 7.02 -18.30 -9.12
N LEU A 182 7.61 -17.32 -9.80
CA LEU A 182 6.86 -16.38 -10.64
C LEU A 182 6.21 -17.13 -11.81
N LEU A 183 6.96 -18.01 -12.49
CA LEU A 183 6.46 -18.83 -13.56
C LEU A 183 5.28 -19.73 -13.11
N ARG A 184 5.42 -20.39 -11.95
CA ARG A 184 4.34 -21.22 -11.38
C ARG A 184 3.10 -20.39 -11.04
N VAL A 185 3.28 -19.21 -10.44
CA VAL A 185 2.16 -18.30 -10.14
C VAL A 185 1.43 -17.89 -11.41
N GLY A 186 2.15 -17.52 -12.47
CA GLY A 186 1.53 -17.16 -13.75
C GLY A 186 0.76 -18.31 -14.39
N THR A 187 1.32 -19.52 -14.33
CA THR A 187 0.67 -20.73 -14.84
C THR A 187 -0.63 -21.03 -14.08
N GLU A 188 -0.57 -21.03 -12.76
CA GLU A 188 -1.73 -21.31 -11.91
C GLU A 188 -2.80 -20.22 -12.04
N LEU A 189 -2.40 -18.96 -12.11
CA LEU A 189 -3.32 -17.83 -12.33
C LEU A 189 -4.03 -17.98 -13.68
N GLY A 190 -3.29 -18.31 -14.76
CA GLY A 190 -3.86 -18.57 -16.07
C GLY A 190 -4.89 -19.69 -16.04
N ARG A 191 -4.56 -20.81 -15.41
CA ARG A 191 -5.47 -21.95 -15.26
C ARG A 191 -6.78 -21.53 -14.58
N ARG A 192 -6.70 -20.82 -13.45
CA ARG A 192 -7.88 -20.35 -12.70
C ARG A 192 -8.73 -19.34 -13.49
N LEU A 193 -8.10 -18.43 -14.19
CA LEU A 193 -8.81 -17.46 -15.03
C LEU A 193 -9.56 -18.17 -16.15
N HIS A 194 -8.94 -19.15 -16.82
CA HIS A 194 -9.57 -19.93 -17.86
C HIS A 194 -10.74 -20.80 -17.37
N GLU A 195 -10.65 -21.36 -16.16
CA GLU A 195 -11.77 -22.08 -15.53
C GLU A 195 -13.01 -21.21 -15.33
N HIS A 196 -12.82 -19.88 -15.22
CA HIS A 196 -13.89 -18.90 -15.16
C HIS A 196 -14.20 -18.21 -16.51
N GLY A 197 -13.67 -18.73 -17.62
CA GLY A 197 -13.88 -18.17 -18.95
C GLY A 197 -13.21 -16.82 -19.19
N MET A 198 -12.20 -16.47 -18.39
CA MET A 198 -11.47 -15.22 -18.48
C MET A 198 -10.18 -15.37 -19.30
N HIS A 199 -10.20 -14.94 -20.56
CA HIS A 199 -9.08 -15.10 -21.51
C HIS A 199 -8.39 -13.78 -21.87
N TRP A 200 -8.96 -12.64 -21.51
CA TRP A 200 -8.41 -11.31 -21.88
C TRP A 200 -7.08 -10.95 -21.22
N TRP A 201 -6.60 -11.73 -20.24
CA TRP A 201 -5.31 -11.56 -19.59
C TRP A 201 -4.19 -12.44 -20.17
N ASP A 202 -4.46 -13.29 -21.16
CA ASP A 202 -3.51 -14.29 -21.67
C ASP A 202 -2.22 -13.67 -22.21
N THR A 203 -2.31 -12.48 -22.79
CA THR A 203 -1.12 -11.76 -23.27
C THR A 203 -0.24 -11.27 -22.11
N GLN A 204 -0.85 -10.74 -21.05
CA GLN A 204 -0.14 -10.25 -19.89
C GLN A 204 0.45 -11.38 -19.06
N LEU A 205 -0.21 -12.54 -19.01
CA LEU A 205 0.28 -13.73 -18.31
C LEU A 205 1.60 -14.26 -18.90
N LYS A 206 1.88 -14.00 -20.17
CA LYS A 206 3.17 -14.34 -20.81
C LYS A 206 4.35 -13.56 -20.20
N GLU A 207 4.10 -12.51 -19.41
CA GLU A 207 5.14 -11.77 -18.72
C GLU A 207 5.62 -12.44 -17.42
N TYR A 208 4.90 -13.45 -16.93
CA TYR A 208 5.32 -14.26 -15.77
C TYR A 208 6.41 -15.23 -16.19
N GLN A 209 7.61 -14.72 -16.35
CA GLN A 209 8.78 -15.48 -16.80
C GLN A 209 9.73 -15.75 -15.64
N GLY A 210 10.46 -16.87 -15.71
CA GLY A 210 11.48 -17.21 -14.70
C GLY A 210 12.72 -16.34 -14.78
N LEU A 211 12.98 -15.70 -15.91
CA LEU A 211 14.08 -14.75 -16.13
C LEU A 211 13.56 -13.45 -16.73
N PRO A 212 14.16 -12.31 -16.40
CA PRO A 212 13.89 -11.07 -17.10
C PRO A 212 14.19 -11.19 -18.59
N VAL A 213 13.29 -10.69 -19.42
CA VAL A 213 13.49 -10.62 -20.87
C VAL A 213 13.66 -9.16 -21.28
N TRP A 214 14.53 -8.95 -22.24
CA TRP A 214 14.66 -7.65 -22.88
C TRP A 214 13.36 -7.28 -23.60
N LYS A 215 12.89 -6.06 -23.38
CA LYS A 215 11.75 -5.48 -24.11
C LYS A 215 12.25 -4.30 -24.94
N ASP A 216 11.97 -4.35 -26.22
CA ASP A 216 12.19 -3.22 -27.12
C ASP A 216 11.06 -2.21 -26.91
N PHE A 217 11.34 -1.16 -26.14
CA PHE A 217 10.35 -0.12 -25.84
C PHE A 217 9.85 0.63 -27.09
N PRO A 218 10.68 1.01 -28.07
CA PRO A 218 10.17 1.57 -29.34
C PRO A 218 9.15 0.67 -30.03
N ALA A 219 9.47 -0.60 -30.25
CA ALA A 219 8.55 -1.55 -30.89
C ALA A 219 7.26 -1.77 -30.09
N LEU A 220 7.37 -1.86 -28.76
CA LEU A 220 6.21 -1.95 -27.87
C LEU A 220 5.33 -0.70 -27.98
N TRP A 221 5.95 0.48 -28.05
CA TRP A 221 5.26 1.75 -28.18
C TRP A 221 4.52 1.88 -29.51
N GLU A 222 5.15 1.49 -30.62
CA GLU A 222 4.52 1.45 -31.93
C GLU A 222 3.30 0.51 -31.94
N ALA A 223 3.40 -0.66 -31.34
CA ALA A 223 2.27 -1.58 -31.20
C ALA A 223 1.11 -0.97 -30.39
N VAL A 224 1.41 -0.32 -29.25
CA VAL A 224 0.39 0.35 -28.41
C VAL A 224 -0.29 1.48 -29.15
N ILE A 225 0.46 2.31 -29.87
CA ILE A 225 -0.10 3.42 -30.65
C ILE A 225 -0.91 2.90 -31.84
N GLY A 226 -0.40 1.87 -32.53
CA GLY A 226 -1.08 1.23 -33.65
C GLY A 226 -2.49 0.73 -33.31
N HIS A 227 -2.68 0.21 -32.08
CA HIS A 227 -4.00 -0.19 -31.60
C HIS A 227 -5.00 0.96 -31.47
N THR A 228 -4.54 2.21 -31.43
CA THR A 228 -5.40 3.40 -31.39
C THR A 228 -5.63 4.01 -32.77
N GLY A 229 -5.07 3.42 -33.82
CA GLY A 229 -5.12 3.96 -35.19
C GLY A 229 -4.13 5.09 -35.46
N GLY A 230 -3.24 5.41 -34.49
CA GLY A 230 -2.19 6.42 -34.64
C GLY A 230 -0.88 5.84 -35.16
N ARG A 231 0.10 6.74 -35.39
CA ARG A 231 1.48 6.38 -35.74
C ARG A 231 2.42 6.91 -34.65
N ALA A 232 3.46 6.16 -34.34
CA ALA A 232 4.44 6.59 -33.33
C ALA A 232 5.10 7.93 -33.67
N ALA A 233 5.30 8.22 -34.96
CA ALA A 233 5.85 9.50 -35.44
C ALA A 233 4.98 10.72 -35.08
N ASP A 234 3.70 10.57 -34.83
CA ASP A 234 2.79 11.64 -34.43
C ASP A 234 2.97 12.01 -32.94
N TYR A 235 3.74 11.21 -32.18
CA TYR A 235 4.00 11.36 -30.74
C TYR A 235 5.51 11.35 -30.47
N PRO A 236 6.26 12.38 -30.84
CA PRO A 236 7.72 12.37 -30.85
C PRO A 236 8.37 12.50 -29.47
N PHE A 237 7.57 12.64 -28.40
CA PHE A 237 8.05 12.80 -27.03
C PHE A 237 7.73 11.59 -26.17
N TRP A 238 8.66 11.22 -25.32
CA TRP A 238 8.43 10.27 -24.24
C TRP A 238 7.96 11.00 -23.00
N LEU A 239 6.82 10.58 -22.46
CA LEU A 239 6.32 11.09 -21.19
C LEU A 239 6.89 10.24 -20.06
N LEU A 240 7.71 10.87 -19.23
CA LEU A 240 8.23 10.27 -18.01
C LEU A 240 7.45 10.86 -16.83
N THR A 241 6.82 10.00 -16.05
CA THR A 241 6.18 10.41 -14.80
C THR A 241 7.17 10.23 -13.65
N ALA A 242 7.34 11.26 -12.85
CA ALA A 242 8.21 11.24 -11.69
C ALA A 242 7.40 11.55 -10.43
N ARG A 243 7.81 10.97 -9.32
CA ARG A 243 7.29 11.31 -8.00
C ARG A 243 8.05 12.50 -7.44
N SER A 244 7.34 13.42 -6.80
CA SER A 244 7.99 14.44 -6.01
C SER A 244 8.05 14.00 -4.54
N MET A 245 9.10 14.42 -3.85
CA MET A 245 9.28 14.07 -2.42
C MET A 245 8.21 14.69 -1.52
N GLN A 246 7.61 15.79 -1.95
CA GLN A 246 6.56 16.49 -1.22
C GLN A 246 5.27 15.67 -1.12
N TYR A 247 5.01 14.83 -2.12
CA TYR A 247 3.79 14.01 -2.19
C TYR A 247 4.10 12.52 -2.00
N ALA A 248 4.67 12.21 -0.83
CA ALA A 248 4.98 10.82 -0.47
C ALA A 248 3.72 9.95 -0.48
N TRP A 249 3.76 8.85 -1.24
CA TRP A 249 2.67 7.87 -1.36
C TRP A 249 1.32 8.42 -1.84
N GLY A 250 1.23 9.69 -2.19
CA GLY A 250 -0.02 10.36 -2.54
C GLY A 250 -0.90 10.72 -1.33
N ALA A 251 -0.62 10.22 -0.14
CA ALA A 251 -1.44 10.43 1.05
C ALA A 251 -1.53 11.91 1.46
N ASN A 252 -0.50 12.69 1.23
CA ASN A 252 -0.44 14.12 1.53
C ASN A 252 -0.81 15.04 0.36
N ALA A 253 -1.28 14.48 -0.74
CA ALA A 253 -1.73 15.28 -1.90
C ALA A 253 -2.95 16.18 -1.58
N GLY A 254 -3.75 15.82 -0.58
CA GLY A 254 -4.85 16.65 -0.07
C GLY A 254 -4.45 17.71 0.96
N ASN A 255 -3.18 17.77 1.36
CA ASN A 255 -2.72 18.69 2.41
C ASN A 255 -2.31 20.05 1.80
N GLN A 256 -3.05 21.12 2.17
CA GLN A 256 -2.81 22.46 1.66
C GLN A 256 -1.40 22.96 1.92
N LEU A 257 -0.84 22.71 3.10
CA LEU A 257 0.54 23.12 3.44
C LEU A 257 1.57 22.45 2.53
N MET A 258 1.34 21.19 2.13
CA MET A 258 2.24 20.51 1.20
C MET A 258 2.19 21.11 -0.19
N HIS A 259 1.03 21.60 -0.62
CA HIS A 259 0.93 22.35 -1.86
C HIS A 259 1.71 23.67 -1.81
N GLU A 260 1.59 24.41 -0.73
CA GLU A 260 2.34 25.66 -0.54
C GLU A 260 3.85 25.44 -0.52
N VAL A 261 4.32 24.39 0.16
CA VAL A 261 5.74 24.00 0.15
C VAL A 261 6.18 23.60 -1.26
N ALA A 262 5.38 22.79 -1.94
CA ALA A 262 5.69 22.30 -3.28
C ALA A 262 5.77 23.43 -4.30
N ASP A 263 4.92 24.45 -4.20
CA ASP A 263 4.90 25.60 -5.09
C ASP A 263 6.19 26.43 -5.06
N ASN A 264 6.96 26.34 -3.96
CA ASN A 264 8.25 27.01 -3.84
C ASN A 264 9.41 26.19 -4.45
N ILE A 265 9.14 25.00 -4.97
CA ILE A 265 10.16 24.13 -5.56
C ILE A 265 10.11 24.27 -7.08
N THR A 266 11.22 24.71 -7.67
CA THR A 266 11.36 24.87 -9.11
C THR A 266 11.07 23.57 -9.85
N GLY A 267 10.23 23.62 -10.87
CA GLY A 267 9.82 22.45 -11.69
C GLY A 267 8.79 21.54 -11.05
N HIS A 268 8.26 21.89 -9.87
CA HIS A 268 7.22 21.10 -9.21
C HIS A 268 5.87 21.19 -9.94
N ARG A 269 5.50 22.37 -10.39
CA ARG A 269 4.28 22.58 -11.19
C ARG A 269 4.61 22.50 -12.66
N GLY A 270 3.86 21.69 -13.40
CA GLY A 270 3.94 21.62 -14.84
C GLY A 270 4.88 20.52 -15.36
N VAL A 271 5.25 20.65 -16.60
CA VAL A 271 6.04 19.69 -17.37
C VAL A 271 7.45 20.19 -17.55
N VAL A 272 8.43 19.38 -17.17
CA VAL A 272 9.83 19.66 -17.44
C VAL A 272 10.16 19.17 -18.86
N ILE A 273 10.56 20.06 -19.73
CA ILE A 273 10.94 19.77 -21.12
C ILE A 273 12.38 20.24 -21.39
N ASN A 274 13.09 19.54 -22.25
CA ASN A 274 14.41 19.97 -22.69
C ASN A 274 14.36 21.36 -23.35
N ALA A 275 15.22 22.28 -22.91
CA ALA A 275 15.21 23.69 -23.39
C ALA A 275 15.33 23.82 -24.91
N GLY A 276 16.16 22.98 -25.55
CA GLY A 276 16.30 22.99 -27.01
C GLY A 276 15.05 22.46 -27.73
N ALA A 277 14.32 21.53 -27.13
CA ALA A 277 13.03 21.05 -27.65
C ALA A 277 11.95 22.10 -27.47
N ALA A 278 11.88 22.76 -26.31
CA ALA A 278 10.96 23.87 -26.05
C ALA A 278 11.15 25.01 -27.04
N ALA A 279 12.39 25.44 -27.26
CA ALA A 279 12.72 26.51 -28.22
C ALA A 279 12.26 26.17 -29.65
N LYS A 280 12.44 24.91 -30.09
CA LYS A 280 11.97 24.46 -31.42
C LYS A 280 10.44 24.48 -31.56
N LEU A 281 9.74 24.32 -30.46
CA LEU A 281 8.28 24.36 -30.41
C LEU A 281 7.72 25.77 -30.13
N GLY A 282 8.59 26.75 -29.89
CA GLY A 282 8.21 28.12 -29.52
C GLY A 282 7.58 28.21 -28.13
N ILE A 283 7.98 27.29 -27.20
CA ILE A 283 7.48 27.24 -25.84
C ILE A 283 8.50 27.95 -24.93
N ALA A 284 8.03 28.89 -24.15
CA ALA A 284 8.78 29.57 -23.09
C ALA A 284 8.46 28.97 -21.71
N ASP A 285 9.33 29.26 -20.73
CA ASP A 285 9.06 28.89 -19.34
C ASP A 285 7.80 29.60 -18.81
N GLY A 286 6.90 28.84 -18.18
CA GLY A 286 5.63 29.36 -17.71
C GLY A 286 4.48 29.29 -18.70
N ASP A 287 4.72 28.91 -19.95
CA ASP A 287 3.65 28.77 -20.93
C ASP A 287 2.71 27.61 -20.58
N ALA A 288 1.41 27.82 -20.80
CA ALA A 288 0.44 26.75 -20.75
C ALA A 288 0.58 25.83 -21.98
N ILE A 289 0.73 24.53 -21.72
CA ILE A 289 0.89 23.53 -22.77
C ILE A 289 -0.24 22.52 -22.79
N GLU A 290 -0.49 21.93 -23.95
CA GLU A 290 -1.39 20.79 -24.11
C GLU A 290 -0.56 19.53 -24.38
N ILE A 291 -0.73 18.52 -23.53
CA ILE A 291 -0.13 17.19 -23.74
C ILE A 291 -1.16 16.34 -24.48
N THR A 292 -0.79 15.90 -25.68
CA THR A 292 -1.62 15.01 -26.48
C THR A 292 -1.04 13.61 -26.48
N THR A 293 -1.87 12.64 -26.14
CA THR A 293 -1.58 11.21 -26.23
C THR A 293 -2.52 10.53 -27.22
N PRO A 294 -2.28 9.29 -27.65
CA PRO A 294 -3.22 8.56 -28.52
C PRO A 294 -4.66 8.48 -27.98
N LYS A 295 -4.84 8.61 -26.67
CA LYS A 295 -6.13 8.44 -26.03
C LYS A 295 -6.75 9.72 -25.50
N ARG A 296 -5.95 10.69 -25.09
CA ARG A 296 -6.44 11.89 -24.39
C ARG A 296 -5.55 13.10 -24.62
N LYS A 297 -6.16 14.27 -24.40
CA LYS A 297 -5.48 15.55 -24.29
C LYS A 297 -5.68 16.09 -22.88
N VAL A 298 -4.63 16.72 -22.34
CA VAL A 298 -4.62 17.34 -21.01
C VAL A 298 -3.92 18.70 -21.12
N ARG A 299 -4.47 19.71 -20.48
CA ARG A 299 -3.88 21.05 -20.31
C ARG A 299 -3.47 21.27 -18.87
#